data_70a77a51fa71d221af7bbe428423af64
#
_entry.id   70a77a51fa71d221af7bbe428423af64
#
_cell.length_a   1.000
_cell.length_b   1.000
_cell.length_c   1.000
_cell.angle_alpha   90.00
_cell.angle_beta   90.00
_cell.angle_gamma   90.00
#
_symmetry.space_group_name_H-M   'P 1'
#
loop_
_entity.id
_entity.type
_entity.pdbx_description
1 polymer ?
#
loop_
_entity_poly.entity_id
_entity_poly.type
_entity_poly.pdbx_seq_one_letter_code
_entity_poly.pdbx_strand_id
1 'polypeptide(L)'
;MSAKPQIAAFPKGWIKDLVAPDKLSIYEWIDMAGAMEIPGLEMYNNFHDFKDPANWPKIRRYVEAAGMTIPMMCCSPDFTIPDPELRQQQVDHEIHSIRMSAELGAKLCRVLSG
;
A
#
# COMPACT_ATOMS: atom_id res chain seq x y z
N MET A 1 -9.98 30.26 4.59
CA MET A 1 -10.22 29.04 5.41
C MET A 1 -9.06 28.08 5.20
N SER A 2 -8.33 27.78 6.25
CA SER A 2 -7.30 26.76 6.18
C SER A 2 -7.92 25.37 6.25
N ALA A 3 -7.55 24.48 5.33
CA ALA A 3 -7.95 23.09 5.41
C ALA A 3 -7.27 22.41 6.62
N LYS A 4 -7.99 21.53 7.30
CA LYS A 4 -7.38 20.70 8.34
C LYS A 4 -6.35 19.75 7.70
N PRO A 5 -5.20 19.53 8.34
CA PRO A 5 -4.25 18.53 7.86
C PRO A 5 -4.92 17.16 7.77
N GLN A 6 -4.66 16.46 6.68
CA GLN A 6 -5.12 15.09 6.53
C GLN A 6 -4.15 14.15 7.24
N ILE A 7 -4.69 13.23 8.02
CA ILE A 7 -3.92 12.24 8.76
C ILE A 7 -4.07 10.90 8.05
N ALA A 8 -2.96 10.18 7.90
CA ALA A 8 -2.95 8.82 7.39
C ALA A 8 -2.22 7.92 8.38
N ALA A 9 -2.67 6.68 8.48
CA ALA A 9 -2.04 5.68 9.32
C ALA A 9 -1.40 4.58 8.50
N PHE A 10 -0.22 4.15 8.92
CA PHE A 10 0.46 2.98 8.40
C PHE A 10 0.32 1.84 9.41
N PRO A 11 -0.08 0.63 9.00
CA PRO A 11 -0.38 -0.47 9.92
C PRO A 11 0.90 -1.19 10.39
N LYS A 12 1.83 -0.47 11.01
CA LYS A 12 3.15 -0.99 11.38
C LYS A 12 3.07 -2.22 12.28
N GLY A 13 2.15 -2.22 13.23
CA GLY A 13 1.96 -3.32 14.18
C GLY A 13 1.45 -4.61 13.53
N TRP A 14 0.79 -4.50 12.38
CA TRP A 14 0.17 -5.63 11.68
C TRP A 14 0.82 -5.95 10.33
N ILE A 15 1.96 -5.32 10.02
CA ILE A 15 2.59 -5.49 8.70
C ILE A 15 2.88 -6.96 8.38
N LYS A 16 3.33 -7.72 9.35
CA LYS A 16 3.63 -9.15 9.16
C LYS A 16 2.38 -9.96 8.85
N ASP A 17 1.28 -9.64 9.51
CA ASP A 17 0.01 -10.34 9.32
C ASP A 17 -0.65 -9.97 7.98
N LEU A 18 -0.49 -8.71 7.54
CA LEU A 18 -0.98 -8.26 6.24
C LEU A 18 -0.14 -8.80 5.06
N VAL A 19 1.13 -9.08 5.28
CA VAL A 19 2.01 -9.69 4.27
C VAL A 19 1.80 -11.20 4.18
N ALA A 20 1.50 -11.85 5.29
CA ALA A 20 1.29 -13.29 5.35
C ALA A 20 -0.07 -13.68 4.72
N PRO A 21 -0.15 -14.85 4.06
CA PRO A 21 -1.45 -15.38 3.64
C PRO A 21 -2.29 -15.78 4.86
N ASP A 22 -3.60 -15.62 4.74
CA ASP A 22 -4.60 -16.12 5.70
C ASP A 22 -4.42 -15.65 7.16
N LYS A 23 -3.83 -14.45 7.35
CA LYS A 23 -3.70 -13.84 8.67
C LYS A 23 -4.66 -12.67 8.80
N LEU A 24 -4.26 -11.47 8.35
CA LEU A 24 -5.09 -10.28 8.37
C LEU A 24 -5.35 -9.83 6.94
N SER A 25 -6.60 -9.65 6.55
CA SER A 25 -6.93 -9.13 5.22
C SER A 25 -6.80 -7.62 5.18
N ILE A 26 -6.58 -7.09 3.99
CA ILE A 26 -6.55 -5.65 3.76
C ILE A 26 -7.90 -5.01 4.14
N TYR A 27 -9.00 -5.73 3.96
CA TYR A 27 -10.35 -5.24 4.29
C TYR A 27 -10.53 -5.07 5.80
N GLU A 28 -10.00 -6.00 6.59
CA GLU A 28 -9.99 -5.89 8.05
C GLU A 28 -9.19 -4.68 8.52
N TRP A 29 -8.04 -4.40 7.89
CA TRP A 29 -7.27 -3.19 8.17
C TRP A 29 -8.07 -1.93 7.83
N ILE A 30 -8.71 -1.89 6.68
CA ILE A 30 -9.55 -0.76 6.27
C ILE A 30 -10.68 -0.53 7.29
N ASP A 31 -11.33 -1.60 7.73
CA ASP A 31 -12.41 -1.51 8.74
C ASP A 31 -11.89 -1.00 10.08
N MET A 32 -10.72 -1.47 10.53
CA MET A 32 -10.11 -0.99 11.78
C MET A 32 -9.79 0.50 11.72
N ALA A 33 -9.23 0.95 10.62
CA ALA A 33 -8.91 2.37 10.42
C ALA A 33 -10.19 3.21 10.35
N GLY A 34 -11.23 2.71 9.70
CA GLY A 34 -12.54 3.35 9.65
C GLY A 34 -13.16 3.51 11.04
N ALA A 35 -13.05 2.49 11.89
CA ALA A 35 -13.53 2.55 13.27
C ALA A 35 -12.76 3.57 14.12
N MET A 36 -11.50 3.83 13.78
CA MET A 36 -10.68 4.87 14.43
C MET A 36 -10.87 6.26 13.82
N GLU A 37 -11.75 6.40 12.83
CA GLU A 37 -12.01 7.65 12.12
C GLU A 37 -10.76 8.25 11.45
N ILE A 38 -9.87 7.39 10.96
CA ILE A 38 -8.66 7.81 10.24
C ILE A 38 -9.01 7.97 8.75
N PRO A 39 -8.84 9.18 8.17
CA PRO A 39 -9.27 9.43 6.79
C PRO A 39 -8.33 8.86 5.72
N GLY A 40 -7.06 8.63 6.04
CA GLY A 40 -6.05 8.14 5.10
C GLY A 40 -5.42 6.83 5.53
N LEU A 41 -5.17 5.97 4.54
CA LEU A 41 -4.52 4.68 4.73
C LEU A 41 -3.22 4.65 3.95
N GLU A 42 -2.08 4.55 4.64
CA GLU A 42 -0.84 4.20 3.97
C GLU A 42 -0.76 2.68 3.82
N MET A 43 -0.37 2.24 2.65
CA MET A 43 -0.30 0.82 2.29
C MET A 43 1.14 0.41 2.01
N TYR A 44 1.39 -0.88 2.09
CA TYR A 44 2.68 -1.47 1.73
C TYR A 44 2.50 -2.39 0.52
N ASN A 45 3.33 -2.23 -0.50
CA ASN A 45 3.19 -2.92 -1.78
C ASN A 45 3.26 -4.45 -1.69
N ASN A 46 3.84 -4.99 -0.62
CA ASN A 46 3.97 -6.43 -0.40
C ASN A 46 2.82 -7.04 0.43
N PHE A 47 1.76 -6.31 0.71
CA PHE A 47 0.59 -6.91 1.34
C PHE A 47 0.05 -8.06 0.49
N HIS A 48 -0.33 -9.14 1.16
CA HIS A 48 -0.76 -10.36 0.47
C HIS A 48 -1.88 -10.12 -0.54
N ASP A 49 -2.89 -9.34 -0.18
CA ASP A 49 -4.05 -9.10 -1.03
C ASP A 49 -3.74 -8.30 -2.30
N PHE A 50 -2.57 -7.65 -2.37
CA PHE A 50 -2.13 -6.94 -3.57
C PHE A 50 -1.48 -7.85 -4.61
N LYS A 51 -1.17 -9.09 -4.26
CA LYS A 51 -0.47 -10.02 -5.17
C LYS A 51 -1.32 -10.41 -6.39
N ASP A 52 -2.63 -10.44 -6.23
CA ASP A 52 -3.54 -10.68 -7.35
C ASP A 52 -4.09 -9.35 -7.87
N PRO A 53 -3.74 -8.94 -9.09
CA PRO A 53 -4.23 -7.69 -9.66
C PRO A 53 -5.76 -7.58 -9.77
N ALA A 54 -6.47 -8.71 -9.80
CA ALA A 54 -7.93 -8.72 -9.80
C ALA A 54 -8.52 -8.11 -8.52
N ASN A 55 -7.75 -8.09 -7.44
CA ASN A 55 -8.17 -7.48 -6.17
C ASN A 55 -8.10 -5.96 -6.18
N TRP A 56 -7.25 -5.35 -7.01
CA TRP A 56 -6.99 -3.91 -6.95
C TRP A 56 -8.25 -3.04 -7.12
N PRO A 57 -9.11 -3.27 -8.11
CA PRO A 57 -10.34 -2.51 -8.23
C PRO A 57 -11.28 -2.70 -7.04
N LYS A 58 -11.32 -3.90 -6.47
CA LYS A 58 -12.15 -4.22 -5.31
C LYS A 58 -11.67 -3.48 -4.07
N ILE A 59 -10.38 -3.47 -3.83
CA ILE A 59 -9.76 -2.78 -2.69
C ILE A 59 -9.99 -1.27 -2.82
N ARG A 60 -9.77 -0.71 -3.99
CA ARG A 60 -10.04 0.70 -4.26
C ARG A 60 -11.47 1.08 -3.94
N ARG A 61 -12.43 0.31 -4.44
CA ARG A 61 -13.86 0.56 -4.16
C ARG A 61 -14.18 0.45 -2.67
N TYR A 62 -13.56 -0.49 -1.98
CA TYR A 62 -13.76 -0.68 -0.55
C TYR A 62 -13.27 0.53 0.25
N VAL A 63 -12.08 1.03 -0.08
CA VAL A 63 -11.52 2.25 0.53
C VAL A 63 -12.42 3.45 0.27
N GLU A 64 -12.83 3.65 -0.98
CA GLU A 64 -13.69 4.77 -1.37
C GLU A 64 -15.06 4.71 -0.70
N ALA A 65 -15.67 3.52 -0.61
CA ALA A 65 -16.95 3.31 0.07
C ALA A 65 -16.87 3.61 1.57
N ALA A 66 -15.71 3.42 2.19
CA ALA A 66 -15.46 3.80 3.58
C ALA A 66 -15.19 5.29 3.77
N GLY A 67 -15.21 6.09 2.70
CA GLY A 67 -14.94 7.53 2.75
C GLY A 67 -13.46 7.84 2.99
N MET A 68 -12.57 6.92 2.67
CA MET A 68 -11.13 7.03 2.93
C MET A 68 -10.33 7.21 1.64
N THR A 69 -9.07 7.55 1.79
CA THR A 69 -8.12 7.69 0.68
C THR A 69 -6.84 6.93 0.97
N ILE A 70 -6.09 6.63 -0.08
CA ILE A 70 -4.72 6.11 0.02
C ILE A 70 -3.76 7.24 -0.41
N PRO A 71 -3.23 8.04 0.53
CA PRO A 71 -2.34 9.15 0.14
C PRO A 71 -0.98 8.66 -0.35
N MET A 72 -0.51 7.51 0.15
CA MET A 72 0.81 7.00 -0.22
C MET A 72 0.87 5.48 -0.18
N MET A 73 1.47 4.89 -1.20
CA MET A 73 1.93 3.52 -1.20
C MET A 73 3.39 3.49 -0.76
N CYS A 74 3.71 2.64 0.21
CA CYS A 74 5.09 2.47 0.69
C CYS A 74 5.74 1.30 -0.03
N CYS A 75 6.88 1.55 -0.67
CA CYS A 75 7.69 0.54 -1.33
C CYS A 75 9.11 0.60 -0.78
N SER A 76 9.76 -0.54 -0.70
CA SER A 76 11.10 -0.66 -0.12
C SER A 76 12.01 -1.49 -1.05
N PRO A 77 12.19 -1.06 -2.31
CA PRO A 77 13.11 -1.73 -3.20
C PRO A 77 14.55 -1.53 -2.74
N ASP A 78 15.42 -2.50 -3.04
CA ASP A 78 16.85 -2.38 -2.80
C ASP A 78 17.59 -2.31 -4.13
N PHE A 79 17.99 -1.10 -4.52
CA PHE A 79 18.75 -0.85 -5.75
C PHE A 79 20.27 -0.95 -5.52
N THR A 80 20.69 -1.28 -4.30
CA THR A 80 22.11 -1.41 -3.96
C THR A 80 22.65 -2.83 -4.09
N ILE A 81 21.78 -3.80 -4.43
CA ILE A 81 22.17 -5.19 -4.62
C ILE A 81 23.28 -5.28 -5.68
N PRO A 82 24.43 -5.88 -5.37
CA PRO A 82 25.56 -5.97 -6.31
C PRO A 82 25.26 -6.79 -7.57
N ASP A 83 24.49 -7.86 -7.43
CA ASP A 83 24.10 -8.71 -8.56
C ASP A 83 23.18 -7.96 -9.52
N PRO A 84 23.58 -7.77 -10.80
CA PRO A 84 22.77 -6.98 -11.74
C PRO A 84 21.40 -7.59 -12.04
N GLU A 85 21.29 -8.90 -12.05
CA GLU A 85 20.03 -9.60 -12.34
C GLU A 85 19.05 -9.42 -11.19
N LEU A 86 19.49 -9.62 -9.95
CA LEU A 86 18.66 -9.40 -8.77
C LEU A 86 18.27 -7.93 -8.62
N ARG A 87 19.19 -7.02 -8.93
CA ARG A 87 18.89 -5.58 -8.92
C ARG A 87 17.83 -5.22 -9.97
N GLN A 88 17.90 -5.81 -11.16
CA GLN A 88 16.88 -5.59 -12.19
C GLN A 88 15.50 -6.10 -11.73
N GLN A 89 15.45 -7.21 -11.01
CA GLN A 89 14.19 -7.70 -10.43
C GLN A 89 13.58 -6.69 -9.47
N GLN A 90 14.41 -5.99 -8.68
CA GLN A 90 13.92 -4.91 -7.80
C GLN A 90 13.35 -3.75 -8.61
N VAL A 91 13.97 -3.38 -9.72
CA VAL A 91 13.45 -2.34 -10.61
C VAL A 91 12.11 -2.76 -11.22
N ASP A 92 12.01 -3.96 -11.72
CA ASP A 92 10.80 -4.49 -12.35
C ASP A 92 9.64 -4.57 -11.34
N HIS A 93 9.92 -5.00 -10.13
CA HIS A 93 8.94 -5.05 -9.05
C HIS A 93 8.47 -3.65 -8.66
N GLU A 94 9.36 -2.68 -8.63
CA GLU A 94 9.00 -1.29 -8.35
C GLU A 94 8.12 -0.68 -9.45
N ILE A 95 8.42 -0.94 -10.70
CA ILE A 95 7.58 -0.51 -11.82
C ILE A 95 6.17 -1.08 -11.69
N HIS A 96 6.07 -2.38 -11.36
CA HIS A 96 4.79 -3.03 -11.09
C HIS A 96 4.04 -2.37 -9.92
N SER A 97 4.75 -2.05 -8.85
CA SER A 97 4.18 -1.41 -7.65
C SER A 97 3.68 0.01 -7.94
N ILE A 98 4.38 0.77 -8.79
CA ILE A 98 3.93 2.10 -9.21
C ILE A 98 2.62 2.00 -9.99
N ARG A 99 2.51 1.06 -10.90
CA ARG A 99 1.27 0.81 -11.66
C ARG A 99 0.13 0.41 -10.74
N MET A 100 0.38 -0.51 -9.82
CA MET A 100 -0.57 -0.91 -8.79
C MET A 100 -1.05 0.28 -7.97
N SER A 101 -0.12 1.12 -7.53
CA SER A 101 -0.42 2.32 -6.76
C SER A 101 -1.39 3.25 -7.49
N ALA A 102 -1.17 3.46 -8.78
CA ALA A 102 -2.04 4.27 -9.61
C ALA A 102 -3.45 3.67 -9.72
N GLU A 103 -3.55 2.37 -9.91
CA GLU A 103 -4.84 1.68 -10.00
C GLU A 103 -5.60 1.67 -8.68
N LEU A 104 -4.89 1.64 -7.55
CA LEU A 104 -5.48 1.75 -6.22
C LEU A 104 -5.90 3.18 -5.87
N GLY A 105 -5.52 4.17 -6.68
CA GLY A 105 -5.82 5.57 -6.44
C GLY A 105 -4.86 6.25 -5.47
N ALA A 106 -3.70 5.66 -5.20
CA ALA A 106 -2.67 6.28 -4.38
C ALA A 106 -2.11 7.52 -5.08
N LYS A 107 -1.93 8.60 -4.32
CA LYS A 107 -1.43 9.87 -4.86
C LYS A 107 0.09 9.89 -4.96
N LEU A 108 0.76 9.19 -4.08
CA LEU A 108 2.21 9.14 -3.97
C LEU A 108 2.68 7.71 -3.84
N CYS A 109 3.87 7.44 -4.33
CA CYS A 109 4.55 6.17 -4.13
C CYS A 109 5.93 6.48 -3.54
N ARG A 110 6.16 6.02 -2.30
CA ARG A 110 7.47 6.17 -1.67
C ARG A 110 8.40 5.09 -2.21
N VAL A 111 9.57 5.49 -2.64
CA VAL A 111 10.61 4.59 -3.17
C VAL A 111 11.88 4.77 -2.36
N LEU A 112 12.31 3.73 -1.68
CA LEU A 112 13.61 3.68 -1.01
C LEU A 112 14.67 3.22 -2.01
N SER A 113 15.93 3.49 -1.70
CA SER A 113 17.05 3.12 -2.58
C SER A 113 17.86 1.92 -2.09
N GLY A 114 17.60 1.50 -0.88
CA GLY A 114 18.30 0.39 -0.28
C GLY A 114 18.32 0.46 1.23
#